data_7d65d11ff045042062504f18e85591cb
#
_entry.id   7d65d11ff045042062504f18e85591cb
#
_cell.length_a   1.000
_cell.length_b   1.000
_cell.length_c   1.000
_cell.angle_alpha   90.00
_cell.angle_beta   90.00
_cell.angle_gamma   90.00
#
_symmetry.space_group_name_H-M   'P 1'
#
loop_
_entity.id
_entity.type
_entity.pdbx_description
1 polymer ?
#
loop_
_entity_poly.entity_id
_entity_poly.type
_entity_poly.pdbx_seq_one_letter_code
_entity_poly.pdbx_strand_id
1 'polypeptide(L)'
;LAVMPVSATRLSQPVITDTPALSLRRLWEAAPVACAGALLSGLGMGGFWGLGAVYATRMGMDTAQIAGFVSLVIVAGALAQWPMGRLSDSIDRRRALVIIAGSAAVGGLLMAALGPFGLWLLLGAAVFGAGSFSVYPAVVAHLIDHLHQEDILSGNAALLMLHGVGAAIGPALAGLLMSATPVALPLFFTLMFALCALYAGWQLRAGRDRIVDGAAHQVPMVRTSTAVLEMMLEEAGGDEPDAAARTDEPAAEAEQAPDTDSDATGRPQS
;
A
#
# COMPACT_ATOMS: atom_id res chain seq x y z
N LEU A 1 -20.34 -3.58 14.76
CA LEU A 1 -20.10 -3.03 16.11
C LEU A 1 -18.75 -2.29 16.21
N ALA A 2 -17.66 -2.83 15.60
CA ALA A 2 -16.31 -2.19 15.65
C ALA A 2 -16.23 -0.82 14.95
N VAL A 3 -17.08 -0.52 13.99
CA VAL A 3 -17.10 0.73 13.22
C VAL A 3 -17.95 1.82 13.90
N MET A 4 -18.83 1.45 14.83
CA MET A 4 -19.73 2.40 15.51
C MET A 4 -19.03 3.57 16.21
N PRO A 5 -17.94 3.38 16.99
CA PRO A 5 -17.28 4.51 17.63
C PRO A 5 -16.64 5.48 16.64
N VAL A 6 -16.18 5.00 15.48
CA VAL A 6 -15.58 5.86 14.46
C VAL A 6 -16.63 6.64 13.68
N SER A 7 -17.79 6.04 13.40
CA SER A 7 -18.91 6.73 12.72
C SER A 7 -19.65 7.73 13.60
N ALA A 8 -19.50 7.63 14.93
CA ALA A 8 -20.08 8.58 15.88
C ALA A 8 -19.23 9.86 16.06
N THR A 9 -17.98 9.87 15.63
CA THR A 9 -17.11 11.05 15.68
C THR A 9 -17.37 11.93 14.46
N ARG A 10 -17.83 13.17 14.70
CA ARG A 10 -17.96 14.20 13.65
C ARG A 10 -16.57 14.76 13.33
N LEU A 11 -15.79 14.03 12.55
CA LEU A 11 -14.56 14.56 11.98
C LEU A 11 -14.92 15.44 10.78
N SER A 12 -14.29 16.62 10.67
CA SER A 12 -14.36 17.44 9.47
C SER A 12 -13.92 16.61 8.28
N GLN A 13 -14.75 16.56 7.22
CA GLN A 13 -14.36 15.84 6.00
C GLN A 13 -13.10 16.50 5.42
N PRO A 14 -12.05 15.72 5.10
CA PRO A 14 -10.93 16.27 4.37
C PRO A 14 -11.41 16.84 3.04
N VAL A 15 -10.93 18.04 2.69
CA VAL A 15 -11.20 18.63 1.39
C VAL A 15 -10.58 17.72 0.34
N ILE A 16 -11.44 17.04 -0.42
CA ILE A 16 -11.00 16.20 -1.55
C ILE A 16 -10.59 17.18 -2.65
N THR A 17 -9.32 17.46 -2.73
CA THR A 17 -8.74 18.12 -3.89
C THR A 17 -8.87 17.14 -5.06
N ASP A 18 -9.42 17.59 -6.19
CA ASP A 18 -9.49 16.81 -7.43
C ASP A 18 -8.06 16.45 -7.86
N THR A 19 -7.59 15.29 -7.41
CA THR A 19 -6.31 14.76 -7.86
C THR A 19 -6.53 14.15 -9.23
N PRO A 20 -5.85 14.64 -10.29
CA PRO A 20 -6.00 14.05 -11.62
C PRO A 20 -5.65 12.57 -11.55
N ALA A 21 -6.51 11.72 -12.10
CA ALA A 21 -6.29 10.28 -12.13
C ALA A 21 -4.93 9.96 -12.76
N LEU A 22 -4.07 9.27 -12.02
CA LEU A 22 -2.78 8.86 -12.55
C LEU A 22 -3.02 7.89 -13.71
N SER A 23 -2.52 8.20 -14.90
CA SER A 23 -2.67 7.29 -16.03
C SER A 23 -1.87 6.01 -15.80
N LEU A 24 -2.42 4.86 -16.20
CA LEU A 24 -1.74 3.54 -16.10
C LEU A 24 -0.34 3.55 -16.73
N ARG A 25 -0.14 4.36 -17.77
CA ARG A 25 1.16 4.52 -18.40
C ARG A 25 2.17 5.19 -17.47
N ARG A 26 1.79 6.29 -16.81
CA ARG A 26 2.67 6.97 -15.83
C ARG A 26 2.97 6.07 -14.65
N LEU A 27 1.97 5.32 -14.18
CA LEU A 27 2.16 4.35 -13.10
C LEU A 27 3.17 3.26 -13.48
N TRP A 28 3.07 2.75 -14.72
CA TRP A 28 4.01 1.76 -15.25
C TRP A 28 5.43 2.32 -15.39
N GLU A 29 5.57 3.57 -15.82
CA GLU A 29 6.85 4.26 -15.94
C GLU A 29 7.49 4.52 -14.56
N ALA A 30 6.68 4.83 -13.53
CA ALA A 30 7.12 5.11 -12.17
C ALA A 30 7.45 3.83 -11.37
N ALA A 31 6.58 2.81 -11.41
CA ALA A 31 6.69 1.61 -10.58
C ALA A 31 6.30 0.32 -11.36
N PRO A 32 7.10 -0.09 -12.35
CA PRO A 32 6.77 -1.24 -13.21
C PRO A 32 6.68 -2.55 -12.42
N VAL A 33 7.48 -2.72 -11.37
CA VAL A 33 7.42 -3.90 -10.48
C VAL A 33 6.09 -3.95 -9.72
N ALA A 34 5.60 -2.80 -9.26
CA ALA A 34 4.31 -2.74 -8.57
C ALA A 34 3.16 -3.12 -9.52
N CYS A 35 3.16 -2.58 -10.75
CA CYS A 35 2.13 -2.88 -11.75
C CYS A 35 2.11 -4.38 -12.12
N ALA A 36 3.26 -4.95 -12.43
CA ALA A 36 3.37 -6.38 -12.76
C ALA A 36 2.98 -7.25 -11.56
N GLY A 37 3.44 -6.90 -10.37
CA GLY A 37 3.11 -7.62 -9.13
C GLY A 37 1.61 -7.59 -8.81
N ALA A 38 0.95 -6.44 -8.98
CA ALA A 38 -0.49 -6.31 -8.79
C ALA A 38 -1.28 -7.19 -9.77
N LEU A 39 -0.94 -7.14 -11.06
CA LEU A 39 -1.62 -7.94 -12.08
C LEU A 39 -1.43 -9.44 -11.84
N LEU A 40 -0.17 -9.88 -11.63
CA LEU A 40 0.15 -11.30 -11.46
C LEU A 40 -0.41 -11.86 -10.15
N SER A 41 -0.35 -11.09 -9.05
CA SER A 41 -0.99 -11.50 -7.80
C SER A 41 -2.52 -11.55 -7.94
N GLY A 42 -3.12 -10.60 -8.68
CA GLY A 42 -4.53 -10.63 -9.01
C GLY A 42 -4.93 -11.90 -9.76
N LEU A 43 -4.20 -12.27 -10.82
CA LEU A 43 -4.41 -13.50 -11.58
C LEU A 43 -4.34 -14.75 -10.67
N GLY A 44 -3.31 -14.86 -9.84
CA GLY A 44 -3.14 -15.99 -8.92
C GLY A 44 -4.25 -16.06 -7.87
N MET A 45 -4.55 -14.96 -7.19
CA MET A 45 -5.58 -14.89 -6.15
C MET A 45 -7.00 -15.06 -6.71
N GLY A 46 -7.29 -14.48 -7.89
CA GLY A 46 -8.55 -14.70 -8.59
C GLY A 46 -8.74 -16.19 -8.93
N GLY A 47 -7.69 -16.84 -9.43
CA GLY A 47 -7.71 -18.30 -9.67
C GLY A 47 -8.00 -19.10 -8.41
N PHE A 48 -7.39 -18.72 -7.27
CA PHE A 48 -7.64 -19.38 -5.98
C PHE A 48 -9.09 -19.19 -5.51
N TRP A 49 -9.58 -17.95 -5.46
CA TRP A 49 -10.93 -17.67 -4.99
C TRP A 49 -12.01 -18.28 -5.90
N GLY A 50 -11.77 -18.29 -7.22
CA GLY A 50 -12.72 -18.85 -8.20
C GLY A 50 -12.72 -20.37 -8.25
N LEU A 51 -11.57 -21.02 -8.09
CA LEU A 51 -11.42 -22.46 -8.39
C LEU A 51 -10.78 -23.29 -7.28
N GLY A 52 -10.33 -22.70 -6.18
CA GLY A 52 -9.69 -23.45 -5.08
C GLY A 52 -10.59 -24.53 -4.49
N ALA A 53 -11.86 -24.24 -4.24
CA ALA A 53 -12.82 -25.23 -3.77
C ALA A 53 -13.09 -26.32 -4.82
N VAL A 54 -13.18 -25.95 -6.10
CA VAL A 54 -13.37 -26.92 -7.21
C VAL A 54 -12.14 -27.84 -7.33
N TYR A 55 -10.95 -27.29 -7.17
CA TYR A 55 -9.70 -28.08 -7.12
C TYR A 55 -9.76 -29.11 -5.99
N ALA A 56 -10.08 -28.67 -4.75
CA ALA A 56 -10.17 -29.54 -3.59
C ALA A 56 -11.21 -30.65 -3.80
N THR A 57 -12.37 -30.34 -4.41
CA THR A 57 -13.39 -31.35 -4.80
C THR A 57 -12.82 -32.37 -5.78
N ARG A 58 -12.08 -31.93 -6.80
CA ARG A 58 -11.45 -32.81 -7.78
C ARG A 58 -10.33 -33.67 -7.21
N MET A 59 -9.73 -33.23 -6.10
CA MET A 59 -8.76 -34.01 -5.33
C MET A 59 -9.42 -35.02 -4.37
N GLY A 60 -10.77 -35.14 -4.40
CA GLY A 60 -11.51 -36.11 -3.59
C GLY A 60 -11.80 -35.68 -2.17
N MET A 61 -11.65 -34.39 -1.85
CA MET A 61 -11.94 -33.86 -0.51
C MET A 61 -13.47 -33.78 -0.28
N ASP A 62 -13.92 -34.16 0.92
CA ASP A 62 -15.27 -33.92 1.38
C ASP A 62 -15.48 -32.42 1.73
N THR A 63 -16.74 -32.06 2.02
CA THR A 63 -17.10 -30.65 2.30
C THR A 63 -16.34 -30.08 3.51
N ALA A 64 -16.10 -30.85 4.54
CA ALA A 64 -15.37 -30.39 5.73
C ALA A 64 -13.87 -30.19 5.43
N GLN A 65 -13.29 -31.09 4.64
CA GLN A 65 -11.90 -30.99 4.18
C GLN A 65 -11.70 -29.80 3.24
N ILE A 66 -12.67 -29.52 2.33
CA ILE A 66 -12.63 -28.32 1.47
C ILE A 66 -12.66 -27.05 2.31
N ALA A 67 -13.57 -26.98 3.29
CA ALA A 67 -13.62 -25.83 4.20
C ALA A 67 -12.32 -25.69 5.00
N GLY A 68 -11.76 -26.78 5.48
CA GLY A 68 -10.47 -26.82 6.17
C GLY A 68 -9.30 -26.34 5.29
N PHE A 69 -9.25 -26.80 4.03
CA PHE A 69 -8.25 -26.38 3.05
C PHE A 69 -8.29 -24.86 2.79
N VAL A 70 -9.47 -24.31 2.47
CA VAL A 70 -9.63 -22.88 2.22
C VAL A 70 -9.31 -22.07 3.47
N SER A 71 -9.79 -22.51 4.64
CA SER A 71 -9.51 -21.85 5.93
C SER A 71 -8.01 -21.84 6.25
N LEU A 72 -7.31 -22.95 5.98
CA LEU A 72 -5.87 -23.06 6.20
C LEU A 72 -5.11 -22.04 5.36
N VAL A 73 -5.43 -21.88 4.07
CA VAL A 73 -4.80 -20.90 3.19
C VAL A 73 -5.01 -19.48 3.72
N ILE A 74 -6.23 -19.15 4.17
CA ILE A 74 -6.56 -17.82 4.71
C ILE A 74 -5.82 -17.57 6.02
N VAL A 75 -5.86 -18.53 6.96
CA VAL A 75 -5.21 -18.40 8.28
C VAL A 75 -3.70 -18.30 8.13
N ALA A 76 -3.10 -19.15 7.30
CA ALA A 76 -1.66 -19.08 7.01
C ALA A 76 -1.28 -17.73 6.40
N GLY A 77 -2.12 -17.22 5.47
CA GLY A 77 -1.95 -15.89 4.90
C GLY A 77 -2.02 -14.78 5.95
N ALA A 78 -3.05 -14.81 6.80
CA ALA A 78 -3.23 -13.81 7.86
C ALA A 78 -2.07 -13.80 8.86
N LEU A 79 -1.63 -14.98 9.31
CA LEU A 79 -0.50 -15.10 10.24
C LEU A 79 0.82 -14.66 9.62
N ALA A 80 1.03 -14.92 8.33
CA ALA A 80 2.24 -14.57 7.62
C ALA A 80 2.36 -13.06 7.32
N GLN A 81 1.25 -12.31 7.29
CA GLN A 81 1.29 -10.87 6.97
C GLN A 81 2.22 -10.10 7.91
N TRP A 82 2.22 -10.43 9.20
CA TRP A 82 3.07 -9.74 10.17
C TRP A 82 4.59 -10.01 9.95
N PRO A 83 5.09 -11.27 9.86
CA PRO A 83 6.50 -11.50 9.58
C PRO A 83 6.91 -11.07 8.17
N MET A 84 6.05 -11.22 7.16
CA MET A 84 6.33 -10.78 5.79
C MET A 84 6.34 -9.25 5.67
N GLY A 85 5.47 -8.55 6.40
CA GLY A 85 5.51 -7.09 6.51
C GLY A 85 6.83 -6.62 7.12
N ARG A 86 7.26 -7.20 8.25
CA ARG A 86 8.56 -6.89 8.86
C ARG A 86 9.74 -7.16 7.93
N LEU A 87 9.69 -8.26 7.20
CA LEU A 87 10.70 -8.58 6.19
C LEU A 87 10.75 -7.47 5.14
N SER A 88 9.58 -7.07 4.62
CA SER A 88 9.46 -6.01 3.61
C SER A 88 9.98 -4.65 4.11
N ASP A 89 9.88 -4.38 5.40
CA ASP A 89 10.37 -3.14 6.01
C ASP A 89 11.85 -3.17 6.38
N SER A 90 12.44 -4.38 6.50
CA SER A 90 13.84 -4.56 6.94
C SER A 90 14.86 -4.67 5.81
N ILE A 91 14.42 -4.99 4.60
CA ILE A 91 15.27 -5.17 3.42
C ILE A 91 14.72 -4.39 2.23
N ASP A 92 15.49 -4.32 1.13
CA ASP A 92 15.00 -3.75 -0.13
C ASP A 92 13.66 -4.36 -0.56
N ARG A 93 12.66 -3.51 -0.84
CA ARG A 93 11.27 -3.91 -1.16
C ARG A 93 11.19 -4.94 -2.30
N ARG A 94 12.07 -4.86 -3.28
CA ARG A 94 12.11 -5.82 -4.39
C ARG A 94 12.67 -7.17 -3.95
N ARG A 95 13.68 -7.17 -3.06
CA ARG A 95 14.18 -8.42 -2.47
C ARG A 95 13.10 -9.08 -1.63
N ALA A 96 12.39 -8.29 -0.83
CA ALA A 96 11.24 -8.78 -0.06
C ALA A 96 10.17 -9.38 -0.99
N LEU A 97 9.83 -8.69 -2.09
CA LEU A 97 8.84 -9.17 -3.06
C LEU A 97 9.29 -10.47 -3.75
N VAL A 98 10.58 -10.61 -4.08
CA VAL A 98 11.15 -11.88 -4.61
C VAL A 98 10.95 -13.02 -3.62
N ILE A 99 11.23 -12.81 -2.33
CA ILE A 99 11.09 -13.84 -1.29
C ILE A 99 9.61 -14.18 -1.08
N ILE A 100 8.75 -13.17 -0.97
CA ILE A 100 7.31 -13.33 -0.70
C ILE A 100 6.63 -14.03 -1.89
N ALA A 101 6.81 -13.54 -3.11
CA ALA A 101 6.26 -14.17 -4.30
C ALA A 101 6.89 -15.52 -4.57
N GLY A 102 8.19 -15.67 -4.32
CA GLY A 102 8.90 -16.95 -4.41
C GLY A 102 8.32 -17.99 -3.45
N SER A 103 7.98 -17.62 -2.21
CA SER A 103 7.34 -18.54 -1.26
C SER A 103 5.95 -18.99 -1.75
N ALA A 104 5.15 -18.07 -2.32
CA ALA A 104 3.87 -18.42 -2.92
C ALA A 104 4.03 -19.39 -4.10
N ALA A 105 5.02 -19.16 -4.96
CA ALA A 105 5.34 -20.06 -6.09
C ALA A 105 5.77 -21.45 -5.60
N VAL A 106 6.61 -21.52 -4.56
CA VAL A 106 7.01 -22.78 -3.92
C VAL A 106 5.80 -23.49 -3.33
N GLY A 107 4.90 -22.76 -2.65
CA GLY A 107 3.64 -23.32 -2.11
C GLY A 107 2.79 -23.95 -3.22
N GLY A 108 2.60 -23.25 -4.36
CA GLY A 108 1.90 -23.81 -5.51
C GLY A 108 2.59 -25.05 -6.08
N LEU A 109 3.92 -25.05 -6.18
CA LEU A 109 4.70 -26.21 -6.66
C LEU A 109 4.56 -27.41 -5.70
N LEU A 110 4.61 -27.16 -4.38
CA LEU A 110 4.37 -28.20 -3.37
C LEU A 110 2.96 -28.79 -3.47
N MET A 111 1.94 -27.96 -3.69
CA MET A 111 0.57 -28.44 -3.94
C MET A 111 0.50 -29.32 -5.19
N ALA A 112 1.19 -28.93 -6.27
CA ALA A 112 1.21 -29.71 -7.51
C ALA A 112 1.94 -31.06 -7.33
N ALA A 113 3.07 -31.06 -6.64
CA ALA A 113 3.92 -32.25 -6.46
C ALA A 113 3.36 -33.20 -5.38
N LEU A 114 2.83 -32.68 -4.29
CA LEU A 114 2.41 -33.42 -3.11
C LEU A 114 0.89 -33.61 -3.00
N GLY A 115 0.11 -33.05 -3.94
CA GLY A 115 -1.34 -33.14 -3.97
C GLY A 115 -1.90 -34.56 -3.77
N PRO A 116 -1.33 -35.59 -4.37
CA PRO A 116 -1.79 -36.98 -4.17
C PRO A 116 -1.55 -37.52 -2.76
N PHE A 117 -0.69 -36.90 -1.96
CA PHE A 117 -0.26 -37.38 -0.64
C PHE A 117 -1.03 -36.79 0.55
N GLY A 118 -2.27 -36.36 0.35
CA GLY A 118 -3.20 -35.98 1.42
C GLY A 118 -2.68 -34.84 2.30
N LEU A 119 -2.16 -35.15 3.51
CA LEU A 119 -1.73 -34.13 4.48
C LEU A 119 -0.61 -33.21 3.94
N TRP A 120 0.25 -33.70 3.07
CA TRP A 120 1.32 -32.91 2.46
C TRP A 120 0.80 -31.81 1.53
N LEU A 121 -0.37 -32.01 0.92
CA LEU A 121 -1.05 -30.96 0.16
C LEU A 121 -1.33 -29.73 1.04
N LEU A 122 -1.72 -29.97 2.30
CA LEU A 122 -2.02 -28.89 3.26
C LEU A 122 -0.77 -28.08 3.60
N LEU A 123 0.42 -28.69 3.64
CA LEU A 123 1.68 -27.95 3.79
C LEU A 123 1.90 -26.99 2.62
N GLY A 124 1.74 -27.47 1.39
CA GLY A 124 1.82 -26.63 0.19
C GLY A 124 0.81 -25.48 0.21
N ALA A 125 -0.43 -25.79 0.62
CA ALA A 125 -1.51 -24.80 0.77
C ALA A 125 -1.19 -23.73 1.81
N ALA A 126 -0.62 -24.11 2.95
CA ALA A 126 -0.20 -23.16 3.99
C ALA A 126 0.93 -22.24 3.50
N VAL A 127 1.95 -22.81 2.84
CA VAL A 127 3.06 -22.02 2.25
C VAL A 127 2.55 -21.07 1.14
N PHE A 128 1.64 -21.57 0.29
CA PHE A 128 0.98 -20.77 -0.73
C PHE A 128 0.20 -19.60 -0.11
N GLY A 129 -0.62 -19.86 0.89
CA GLY A 129 -1.39 -18.84 1.60
C GLY A 129 -0.48 -17.79 2.23
N ALA A 130 0.55 -18.23 2.96
CA ALA A 130 1.53 -17.35 3.60
C ALA A 130 2.17 -16.36 2.62
N GLY A 131 2.58 -16.83 1.44
CA GLY A 131 3.17 -15.98 0.42
C GLY A 131 2.13 -15.14 -0.32
N SER A 132 1.10 -15.77 -0.90
CA SER A 132 0.18 -15.13 -1.84
C SER A 132 -0.60 -13.95 -1.24
N PHE A 133 -1.05 -14.04 0.03
CA PHE A 133 -1.74 -12.95 0.72
C PHE A 133 -0.81 -11.78 1.05
N SER A 134 0.50 -12.02 1.10
CA SER A 134 1.51 -10.99 1.44
C SER A 134 2.06 -10.26 0.21
N VAL A 135 1.84 -10.77 -1.02
CA VAL A 135 2.36 -10.15 -2.25
C VAL A 135 1.74 -8.77 -2.48
N TYR A 136 0.41 -8.64 -2.44
CA TYR A 136 -0.25 -7.36 -2.74
C TYR A 136 0.12 -6.25 -1.76
N PRO A 137 0.11 -6.44 -0.42
CA PRO A 137 0.63 -5.45 0.52
C PRO A 137 2.08 -5.03 0.25
N ALA A 138 2.97 -5.98 -0.08
CA ALA A 138 4.35 -5.69 -0.43
C ALA A 138 4.48 -4.87 -1.73
N VAL A 139 3.61 -5.14 -2.70
CA VAL A 139 3.50 -4.39 -3.97
C VAL A 139 3.04 -2.95 -3.71
N VAL A 140 2.04 -2.75 -2.85
CA VAL A 140 1.56 -1.41 -2.46
C VAL A 140 2.67 -0.64 -1.73
N ALA A 141 3.38 -1.28 -0.81
CA ALA A 141 4.50 -0.65 -0.11
C ALA A 141 5.61 -0.23 -1.10
N HIS A 142 5.93 -1.08 -2.10
CA HIS A 142 6.88 -0.74 -3.15
C HIS A 142 6.40 0.44 -4.01
N LEU A 143 5.08 0.54 -4.31
CA LEU A 143 4.51 1.65 -5.04
C LEU A 143 4.70 2.98 -4.30
N ILE A 144 4.40 3.00 -2.99
CA ILE A 144 4.47 4.20 -2.16
C ILE A 144 5.88 4.78 -2.13
N ASP A 145 6.91 3.93 -2.14
CA ASP A 145 8.32 4.36 -2.17
C ASP A 145 8.71 5.04 -3.51
N HIS A 146 7.88 4.93 -4.57
CA HIS A 146 8.16 5.44 -5.92
C HIS A 146 7.22 6.57 -6.37
N LEU A 147 6.28 6.98 -5.53
CA LEU A 147 5.33 8.05 -5.84
C LEU A 147 5.51 9.25 -4.91
N HIS A 148 5.22 10.45 -5.44
CA HIS A 148 5.05 11.63 -4.62
C HIS A 148 3.79 11.51 -3.75
N GLN A 149 3.76 12.18 -2.61
CA GLN A 149 2.68 12.09 -1.63
C GLN A 149 1.30 12.42 -2.23
N GLU A 150 1.24 13.38 -3.15
CA GLU A 150 0.02 13.77 -3.87
C GLU A 150 -0.52 12.70 -4.82
N ASP A 151 0.35 11.81 -5.35
CA ASP A 151 0.01 10.76 -6.30
C ASP A 151 -0.32 9.41 -5.65
N ILE A 152 -0.09 9.24 -4.34
CA ILE A 152 -0.26 7.95 -3.65
C ILE A 152 -1.69 7.43 -3.76
N LEU A 153 -2.69 8.30 -3.56
CA LEU A 153 -4.10 7.89 -3.58
C LEU A 153 -4.52 7.42 -4.98
N SER A 154 -4.20 8.21 -6.00
CA SER A 154 -4.51 7.88 -7.39
C SER A 154 -3.71 6.68 -7.90
N GLY A 155 -2.44 6.57 -7.51
CA GLY A 155 -1.58 5.43 -7.82
C GLY A 155 -2.08 4.13 -7.19
N ASN A 156 -2.48 4.15 -5.92
CA ASN A 156 -3.05 2.99 -5.25
C ASN A 156 -4.40 2.57 -5.84
N ALA A 157 -5.26 3.51 -6.22
CA ALA A 157 -6.51 3.21 -6.92
C ALA A 157 -6.26 2.53 -8.27
N ALA A 158 -5.30 3.02 -9.05
CA ALA A 158 -4.93 2.41 -10.34
C ALA A 158 -4.30 1.02 -10.15
N LEU A 159 -3.49 0.83 -9.11
CA LEU A 159 -2.90 -0.46 -8.76
C LEU A 159 -3.96 -1.48 -8.35
N LEU A 160 -4.94 -1.07 -7.54
CA LEU A 160 -6.07 -1.90 -7.13
C LEU A 160 -6.93 -2.31 -8.35
N MET A 161 -7.15 -1.37 -9.28
CA MET A 161 -7.85 -1.67 -10.53
C MET A 161 -7.09 -2.74 -11.35
N LEU A 162 -5.77 -2.61 -11.45
CA LEU A 162 -4.95 -3.58 -12.17
C LEU A 162 -4.98 -4.97 -11.52
N HIS A 163 -4.92 -5.03 -10.18
CA HIS A 163 -5.11 -6.26 -9.42
C HIS A 163 -6.51 -6.85 -9.64
N GLY A 164 -7.56 -6.02 -9.64
CA GLY A 164 -8.94 -6.42 -9.92
C GLY A 164 -9.13 -7.01 -11.31
N VAL A 165 -8.51 -6.42 -12.34
CA VAL A 165 -8.49 -6.97 -13.71
C VAL A 165 -7.85 -8.36 -13.71
N GLY A 166 -6.71 -8.52 -13.04
CA GLY A 166 -6.08 -9.83 -12.87
C GLY A 166 -6.99 -10.82 -12.17
N ALA A 167 -7.64 -10.41 -11.08
CA ALA A 167 -8.56 -11.25 -10.31
C ALA A 167 -9.81 -11.67 -11.11
N ALA A 168 -10.29 -10.82 -12.00
CA ALA A 168 -11.42 -11.13 -12.88
C ALA A 168 -11.05 -12.13 -13.99
N ILE A 169 -9.85 -12.03 -14.56
CA ILE A 169 -9.36 -12.88 -15.65
C ILE A 169 -8.81 -14.21 -15.11
N GLY A 170 -8.23 -14.21 -13.92
CA GLY A 170 -7.57 -15.35 -13.31
C GLY A 170 -8.38 -16.65 -13.31
N PRO A 171 -9.64 -16.65 -12.85
CA PRO A 171 -10.48 -17.85 -12.85
C PRO A 171 -10.70 -18.44 -14.24
N ALA A 172 -10.86 -17.60 -15.27
CA ALA A 172 -11.06 -18.06 -16.64
C ALA A 172 -9.83 -18.78 -17.20
N LEU A 173 -8.63 -18.18 -17.01
CA LEU A 173 -7.36 -18.78 -17.43
C LEU A 173 -7.04 -20.06 -16.65
N ALA A 174 -7.19 -20.01 -15.33
CA ALA A 174 -6.97 -21.16 -14.46
C ALA A 174 -7.95 -22.30 -14.78
N GLY A 175 -9.22 -21.97 -15.04
CA GLY A 175 -10.26 -22.94 -15.40
C GLY A 175 -10.00 -23.64 -16.73
N LEU A 176 -9.53 -22.88 -17.72
CA LEU A 176 -9.13 -23.44 -19.02
C LEU A 176 -7.98 -24.46 -18.84
N LEU A 177 -6.97 -24.13 -18.05
CA LEU A 177 -5.86 -25.04 -17.77
C LEU A 177 -6.31 -26.25 -16.93
N MET A 178 -7.16 -26.02 -15.94
CA MET A 178 -7.67 -27.07 -15.05
C MET A 178 -8.63 -28.03 -15.76
N SER A 179 -9.13 -27.70 -16.96
CA SER A 179 -9.94 -28.63 -17.77
C SER A 179 -9.19 -29.91 -18.13
N ALA A 180 -7.87 -29.82 -18.32
CA ALA A 180 -7.03 -30.97 -18.67
C ALA A 180 -6.66 -31.81 -17.44
N THR A 181 -6.33 -31.18 -16.31
CA THR A 181 -5.92 -31.87 -15.08
C THR A 181 -6.10 -30.97 -13.85
N PRO A 182 -6.52 -31.49 -12.69
CA PRO A 182 -6.61 -30.69 -11.46
C PRO A 182 -5.28 -30.03 -11.06
N VAL A 183 -4.13 -30.70 -11.31
CA VAL A 183 -2.79 -30.22 -10.97
C VAL A 183 -2.44 -28.91 -11.72
N ALA A 184 -3.13 -28.62 -12.81
CA ALA A 184 -2.91 -27.39 -13.56
C ALA A 184 -3.20 -26.11 -12.73
N LEU A 185 -4.10 -26.16 -11.75
CA LEU A 185 -4.39 -25.01 -10.90
C LEU A 185 -3.21 -24.63 -9.98
N PRO A 186 -2.61 -25.53 -9.20
CA PRO A 186 -1.40 -25.22 -8.45
C PRO A 186 -0.22 -24.80 -9.34
N LEU A 187 -0.07 -25.38 -10.53
CA LEU A 187 0.94 -24.96 -11.49
C LEU A 187 0.69 -23.56 -12.04
N PHE A 188 -0.57 -23.17 -12.23
CA PHE A 188 -0.94 -21.80 -12.58
C PHE A 188 -0.52 -20.81 -11.48
N PHE A 189 -0.77 -21.15 -10.21
CA PHE A 189 -0.29 -20.33 -9.08
C PHE A 189 1.24 -20.21 -9.08
N THR A 190 1.92 -21.35 -9.25
CA THR A 190 3.39 -21.38 -9.36
C THR A 190 3.88 -20.45 -10.46
N LEU A 191 3.26 -20.52 -11.64
CA LEU A 191 3.65 -19.70 -12.78
C LEU A 191 3.45 -18.20 -12.50
N MET A 192 2.27 -17.80 -12.00
CA MET A 192 1.96 -16.37 -11.75
C MET A 192 2.92 -15.78 -10.71
N PHE A 193 3.13 -16.46 -9.59
CA PHE A 193 3.99 -15.96 -8.53
C PHE A 193 5.50 -16.10 -8.85
N ALA A 194 5.89 -17.11 -9.61
CA ALA A 194 7.25 -17.21 -10.13
C ALA A 194 7.57 -16.09 -11.13
N LEU A 195 6.65 -15.76 -12.05
CA LEU A 195 6.82 -14.62 -12.94
C LEU A 195 6.94 -13.31 -12.18
N CYS A 196 6.16 -13.13 -11.11
CA CYS A 196 6.27 -11.98 -10.23
C CYS A 196 7.66 -11.89 -9.57
N ALA A 197 8.14 -12.99 -8.96
CA ALA A 197 9.44 -13.07 -8.33
C ALA A 197 10.60 -12.86 -9.32
N LEU A 198 10.52 -13.48 -10.50
CA LEU A 198 11.53 -13.34 -11.54
C LEU A 198 11.60 -11.92 -12.09
N TYR A 199 10.45 -11.29 -12.33
CA TYR A 199 10.40 -9.92 -12.81
C TYR A 199 10.96 -8.93 -11.77
N ALA A 200 10.57 -9.07 -10.49
CA ALA A 200 11.13 -8.28 -9.41
C ALA A 200 12.66 -8.49 -9.27
N GLY A 201 13.11 -9.74 -9.35
CA GLY A 201 14.53 -10.11 -9.31
C GLY A 201 15.33 -9.58 -10.51
N TRP A 202 14.73 -9.57 -11.70
CA TRP A 202 15.35 -9.00 -12.89
C TRP A 202 15.51 -7.47 -12.75
N GLN A 203 14.49 -6.78 -12.30
CA GLN A 203 14.56 -5.34 -12.07
C GLN A 203 15.57 -4.98 -10.96
N LEU A 204 15.68 -5.82 -9.92
CA LEU A 204 16.68 -5.65 -8.87
C LEU A 204 18.12 -5.71 -9.45
N ARG A 205 18.37 -6.65 -10.35
CA ARG A 205 19.69 -6.79 -11.02
C ARG A 205 19.97 -5.70 -12.05
N ALA A 206 18.93 -5.21 -12.71
CA ALA A 206 19.04 -4.17 -13.75
C ALA A 206 19.35 -2.77 -13.17
N GLY A 207 19.30 -2.58 -11.85
CA GLY A 207 19.64 -1.31 -11.19
C GLY A 207 18.72 -0.14 -11.59
N ARG A 208 17.53 -0.40 -12.13
CA ARG A 208 16.65 0.61 -12.76
C ARG A 208 15.73 1.35 -11.80
N ASP A 209 16.04 1.40 -10.50
CA ASP A 209 15.21 2.16 -9.57
C ASP A 209 15.68 3.60 -9.46
N ARG A 210 14.81 4.49 -9.86
CA ARG A 210 14.84 5.87 -9.41
C ARG A 210 13.90 5.97 -8.20
N ILE A 211 14.47 5.87 -7.00
CA ILE A 211 13.77 6.35 -5.80
C ILE A 211 13.58 7.84 -6.03
N VAL A 212 12.34 8.31 -6.00
CA VAL A 212 12.05 9.73 -6.18
C VAL A 212 12.55 10.45 -4.92
N ASP A 213 13.47 11.41 -5.09
CA ASP A 213 13.87 12.30 -4.00
C ASP A 213 12.61 13.05 -3.52
N GLY A 214 12.16 12.74 -2.31
CA GLY A 214 10.89 13.24 -1.75
C GLY A 214 9.78 12.19 -1.69
N ALA A 215 10.07 10.90 -1.96
CA ALA A 215 9.17 9.80 -1.63
C ALA A 215 8.74 9.93 -0.16
N ALA A 216 7.45 9.71 0.08
CA ALA A 216 6.88 9.81 1.43
C ALA A 216 7.60 8.80 2.34
N HIS A 217 8.65 9.26 3.00
CA HIS A 217 9.25 8.50 4.09
C HIS A 217 8.13 8.27 5.10
N GLN A 218 7.77 7.02 5.32
CA GLN A 218 6.97 6.68 6.49
C GLN A 218 7.79 7.14 7.69
N VAL A 219 7.42 8.30 8.23
CA VAL A 219 7.89 8.69 9.56
C VAL A 219 7.38 7.56 10.46
N PRO A 220 8.28 6.77 11.09
CA PRO A 220 7.82 5.78 12.05
C PRO A 220 6.95 6.55 13.02
N MET A 221 5.66 6.15 13.16
CA MET A 221 4.84 6.69 14.23
C MET A 221 5.57 6.34 15.52
N VAL A 222 6.35 7.31 16.00
CA VAL A 222 6.83 7.28 17.37
C VAL A 222 5.55 7.10 18.17
N ARG A 223 5.45 6.05 18.96
CA ARG A 223 4.42 5.93 19.99
C ARG A 223 4.59 7.14 20.89
N THR A 224 4.03 8.25 20.48
CA THR A 224 3.93 9.45 21.30
C THR A 224 3.05 9.05 22.46
N SER A 225 3.69 8.85 23.63
CA SER A 225 2.94 8.78 24.87
C SER A 225 2.14 10.08 24.99
N THR A 226 0.93 10.02 25.53
CA THR A 226 0.09 11.21 25.79
C THR A 226 0.88 12.34 26.46
N ALA A 227 1.88 12.03 27.28
CA ALA A 227 2.80 12.98 27.90
C ALA A 227 3.67 13.78 26.90
N VAL A 228 4.10 13.18 25.78
CA VAL A 228 4.85 13.91 24.74
C VAL A 228 3.92 14.80 23.91
N LEU A 229 2.67 14.37 23.70
CA LEU A 229 1.66 15.19 23.03
C LEU A 229 1.27 16.41 23.88
N GLU A 230 1.16 16.25 25.19
CA GLU A 230 0.93 17.34 26.14
C GLU A 230 2.11 18.33 26.15
N MET A 231 3.38 17.86 26.18
CA MET A 231 4.54 18.73 26.07
C MET A 231 4.60 19.51 24.75
N MET A 232 4.21 18.90 23.61
CA MET A 232 4.17 19.60 22.33
C MET A 232 3.05 20.64 22.24
N LEU A 233 1.94 20.43 22.97
CA LEU A 233 0.86 21.40 23.07
C LEU A 233 1.23 22.56 24.00
N GLU A 234 2.00 22.31 25.06
CA GLU A 234 2.50 23.32 25.98
C GLU A 234 3.56 24.23 25.32
N GLU A 235 4.43 23.64 24.48
CA GLU A 235 5.43 24.40 23.70
C GLU A 235 4.78 25.23 22.58
N ALA A 236 3.71 24.73 21.93
CA ALA A 236 2.96 25.45 20.91
C ALA A 236 2.06 26.56 21.50
N GLY A 237 1.69 26.46 22.78
CA GLY A 237 0.91 27.49 23.50
C GLY A 237 1.76 28.57 24.18
N GLY A 238 3.10 28.39 24.22
CA GLY A 238 4.03 29.29 24.90
C GLY A 238 4.52 30.49 24.08
N ASP A 239 4.20 30.59 22.81
CA ASP A 239 4.62 31.68 21.90
C ASP A 239 3.50 32.69 21.60
N GLU A 240 2.63 32.99 22.56
CA GLU A 240 1.83 34.20 22.49
C GLU A 240 2.65 35.35 23.13
N PRO A 241 3.14 36.33 22.32
CA PRO A 241 3.82 37.46 22.91
C PRO A 241 2.80 38.30 23.65
N ASP A 242 3.10 38.53 24.93
CA ASP A 242 2.49 39.41 25.89
C ASP A 242 2.18 40.81 25.28
N ALA A 243 1.03 40.95 24.67
CA ALA A 243 0.53 42.20 24.08
C ALA A 243 -0.46 42.94 25.02
N ALA A 244 -0.51 42.56 26.30
CA ALA A 244 -1.45 43.15 27.26
C ALA A 244 -0.81 43.84 28.47
N ALA A 245 0.36 44.48 28.32
CA ALA A 245 0.94 45.29 29.37
C ALA A 245 1.61 46.56 28.86
N ARG A 246 0.83 47.45 28.23
CA ARG A 246 1.16 48.86 28.04
C ARG A 246 -0.08 49.69 27.88
N THR A 247 -0.81 49.89 28.96
CA THR A 247 -1.66 51.05 29.20
C THR A 247 -1.45 51.43 30.64
N ASP A 248 -0.71 52.50 30.85
CA ASP A 248 -0.93 53.54 31.85
C ASP A 248 0.38 54.32 32.10
N GLU A 249 0.53 55.44 31.40
CA GLU A 249 1.08 56.65 32.02
C GLU A 249 0.63 57.88 31.26
N PRO A 250 0.35 58.98 31.96
CA PRO A 250 -0.49 60.06 31.46
C PRO A 250 0.27 61.22 30.85
N ALA A 251 -0.52 62.05 30.20
CA ALA A 251 -0.21 63.30 29.55
C ALA A 251 0.58 64.34 30.39
N ALA A 252 1.50 65.01 29.76
CA ALA A 252 1.85 66.41 30.07
C ALA A 252 2.40 67.10 28.82
N GLU A 253 1.62 67.99 28.30
CA GLU A 253 1.83 69.40 28.09
C GLU A 253 2.86 69.90 27.09
N ALA A 254 2.37 70.80 26.31
CA ALA A 254 2.88 72.05 25.75
C ALA A 254 3.45 71.97 24.35
N GLU A 255 2.73 72.52 23.40
CA GLU A 255 2.60 73.93 22.99
C GLU A 255 3.68 74.36 21.98
N GLN A 256 3.14 74.92 20.95
CA GLN A 256 3.67 75.90 20.00
C GLN A 256 3.92 75.44 18.56
N ALA A 257 2.96 75.85 17.74
CA ALA A 257 3.13 76.27 16.33
C ALA A 257 3.95 77.59 16.32
N PRO A 258 4.34 78.19 15.17
CA PRO A 258 3.67 78.15 13.88
C PRO A 258 4.57 78.20 12.65
N ASP A 259 3.88 78.16 11.51
CA ASP A 259 4.09 78.92 10.23
C ASP A 259 5.41 78.76 9.43
N THR A 260 5.28 78.47 8.21
CA THR A 260 5.23 79.24 6.94
C THR A 260 5.66 78.35 5.79
N ASP A 261 4.79 78.14 4.87
CA ASP A 261 4.68 78.85 3.57
C ASP A 261 5.60 78.38 2.44
N SER A 262 4.98 78.32 1.32
CA SER A 262 5.43 78.47 -0.09
C SER A 262 6.03 77.25 -0.77
N ASP A 263 5.36 76.77 -1.65
CA ASP A 263 5.12 77.19 -3.02
C ASP A 263 5.79 76.29 -4.08
N ALA A 264 5.00 75.94 -4.97
CA ALA A 264 5.19 75.92 -6.41
C ALA A 264 5.83 74.68 -7.09
N THR A 265 4.92 74.10 -7.84
CA THR A 265 5.05 73.86 -9.30
C THR A 265 5.94 72.74 -9.80
N GLY A 266 5.30 71.95 -10.62
CA GLY A 266 5.98 71.32 -11.75
C GLY A 266 5.54 69.94 -12.16
N ARG A 267 4.45 69.80 -12.88
CA ARG A 267 4.25 68.78 -13.92
C ARG A 267 5.12 69.10 -15.13
N PRO A 268 5.25 68.29 -16.21
CA PRO A 268 4.82 66.90 -16.43
C PRO A 268 5.82 66.08 -17.31
N GLN A 269 5.38 64.84 -17.62
CA GLN A 269 5.59 64.05 -18.86
C GLN A 269 6.99 63.56 -19.24
N SER A 270 7.17 62.30 -19.30
CA SER A 270 7.14 61.48 -20.53
C SER A 270 7.22 59.99 -20.16
#